data_a5cfbab92d1c30d34da175df5685a88f
#
_entry.id   a5cfbab92d1c30d34da175df5685a88f
#
_cell.length_a   1.000
_cell.length_b   1.000
_cell.length_c   1.000
_cell.angle_alpha   90.00
_cell.angle_beta   90.00
_cell.angle_gamma   90.00
#
_symmetry.space_group_name_H-M   'P 1'
#
loop_
_entity.id
_entity.type
_entity.pdbx_description
1 polymer ?
#
loop_
_entity_poly.entity_id
_entity_poly.type
_entity_poly.pdbx_seq_one_letter_code
_entity_poly.pdbx_strand_id
1 'polypeptide(L)'
;MAKRRSFLKASVVGAGGIALTAAASPAWSQLPVPPATGRIHRDAAARRAELYALLGDLPDRERPIKAEKRDEREADGYVLESWVLDLNGLEPVPALVAKPKALRGRAPAVLFDHSHGGGYTIGKKEFVEGRSYLQPTPYAKALTAEGYVALCIDHWCFGERAKETELETVKAMLWQGRVLWGMMVYDSIRALDWLAARPDVDAARVGTLGMSMGSTMAQWLAALEERVKATVDINCLTEYHTLVAEKGLKGHGIYYYVPGLLKHFTAADVNALIAPRAHLALAGLRDPLTPVRGLDIIEHELELVYAYAGHPERWKLLRYDVAHQETPEGRQEALAFLRANL
;
A
#
# COMPACT_ATOMS: atom_id res chain seq x y z
N MET A 1 54.82 -58.82 -32.45
CA MET A 1 55.10 -58.20 -33.72
C MET A 1 54.55 -56.77 -33.70
N ALA A 2 55.35 -55.83 -34.02
CA ALA A 2 55.24 -54.40 -34.18
C ALA A 2 54.25 -53.60 -33.29
N LYS A 3 54.79 -52.95 -32.25
CA LYS A 3 54.19 -51.83 -31.47
C LYS A 3 54.23 -50.56 -32.32
N ARG A 4 53.03 -49.84 -32.48
CA ARG A 4 53.02 -48.46 -32.89
C ARG A 4 52.65 -47.63 -31.68
N ARG A 5 53.58 -46.76 -31.23
CA ARG A 5 53.31 -45.68 -30.28
C ARG A 5 52.75 -44.52 -31.05
N SER A 6 51.62 -44.03 -30.62
CA SER A 6 50.99 -42.77 -31.09
C SER A 6 51.19 -41.69 -30.04
N PHE A 7 51.88 -40.60 -30.43
CA PHE A 7 52.08 -39.39 -29.61
C PHE A 7 50.81 -38.54 -29.58
N LEU A 8 50.25 -38.35 -28.39
CA LEU A 8 49.24 -37.32 -28.15
C LEU A 8 49.94 -35.97 -27.94
N LYS A 9 49.69 -35.04 -28.84
CA LYS A 9 50.01 -33.62 -28.64
C LYS A 9 48.94 -33.00 -27.73
N ALA A 10 49.32 -32.52 -26.55
CA ALA A 10 48.47 -31.71 -25.68
C ALA A 10 48.37 -30.29 -26.24
N SER A 11 47.20 -29.87 -26.65
CA SER A 11 46.91 -28.48 -26.96
C SER A 11 46.49 -27.77 -25.67
N VAL A 12 47.31 -26.80 -25.23
CA VAL A 12 46.98 -25.91 -24.14
C VAL A 12 45.94 -24.91 -24.68
N VAL A 13 44.68 -25.07 -24.26
CA VAL A 13 43.62 -24.05 -24.48
C VAL A 13 43.82 -22.99 -23.41
N GLY A 14 44.21 -21.80 -23.81
CA GLY A 14 44.32 -20.63 -22.94
C GLY A 14 42.92 -20.25 -22.43
N ALA A 15 42.73 -20.24 -21.12
CA ALA A 15 41.55 -19.70 -20.47
C ALA A 15 41.57 -18.17 -20.64
N GLY A 16 40.87 -17.68 -21.65
CA GLY A 16 40.53 -16.28 -21.76
C GLY A 16 39.51 -15.93 -20.68
N GLY A 17 39.96 -15.30 -19.60
CA GLY A 17 39.08 -14.74 -18.59
C GLY A 17 38.19 -13.63 -19.20
N ILE A 18 36.91 -13.88 -19.34
CA ILE A 18 35.94 -12.83 -19.65
C ILE A 18 35.82 -11.98 -18.38
N ALA A 19 36.51 -10.82 -18.37
CA ALA A 19 36.26 -9.80 -17.36
C ALA A 19 34.81 -9.32 -17.54
N LEU A 20 33.92 -9.75 -16.66
CA LEU A 20 32.60 -9.14 -16.51
C LEU A 20 32.80 -7.71 -16.01
N THR A 21 32.90 -6.76 -16.95
CA THR A 21 32.78 -5.35 -16.62
C THR A 21 31.37 -5.15 -16.08
N ALA A 22 31.24 -4.83 -14.80
CA ALA A 22 29.99 -4.40 -14.22
C ALA A 22 29.49 -3.22 -15.07
N ALA A 23 28.40 -3.42 -15.80
CA ALA A 23 27.80 -2.36 -16.59
C ALA A 23 27.40 -1.24 -15.63
N ALA A 24 27.94 -0.04 -15.85
CA ALA A 24 27.57 1.14 -15.08
C ALA A 24 26.05 1.31 -15.17
N SER A 25 25.42 1.60 -14.04
CA SER A 25 23.99 1.88 -14.01
C SER A 25 23.68 3.06 -14.95
N PRO A 26 22.61 2.98 -15.75
CA PRO A 26 22.29 4.05 -16.68
C PRO A 26 22.05 5.37 -15.93
N ALA A 27 22.45 6.49 -16.53
CA ALA A 27 22.43 7.81 -15.90
C ALA A 27 21.03 8.20 -15.33
N TRP A 28 19.96 7.71 -15.95
CA TRP A 28 18.58 7.95 -15.46
C TRP A 28 18.27 7.24 -14.13
N SER A 29 19.04 6.21 -13.75
CA SER A 29 18.91 5.52 -12.44
C SER A 29 19.72 6.18 -11.32
N GLN A 30 20.42 7.28 -11.63
CA GLN A 30 21.24 8.04 -10.68
C GLN A 30 20.60 9.39 -10.32
N LEU A 31 19.27 9.47 -10.33
CA LEU A 31 18.58 10.69 -9.93
C LEU A 31 18.95 11.04 -8.48
N PRO A 32 19.47 12.27 -8.21
CA PRO A 32 19.76 12.69 -6.85
C PRO A 32 18.48 12.67 -6.02
N VAL A 33 18.51 12.02 -4.86
CA VAL A 33 17.41 12.09 -3.88
C VAL A 33 17.38 13.52 -3.35
N PRO A 34 16.33 14.30 -3.61
CA PRO A 34 16.23 15.64 -3.03
C PRO A 34 16.02 15.50 -1.52
N PRO A 35 16.64 16.35 -0.68
CA PRO A 35 16.42 16.30 0.75
C PRO A 35 14.96 16.60 1.07
N ALA A 36 14.27 15.66 1.73
CA ALA A 36 12.85 15.74 2.07
C ALA A 36 12.54 16.91 3.02
N THR A 37 13.42 17.15 3.97
CA THR A 37 13.26 18.09 5.07
C THR A 37 13.05 19.55 4.67
N GLY A 38 13.44 19.97 3.46
CA GLY A 38 13.27 21.37 3.01
C GLY A 38 11.90 21.71 2.41
N ARG A 39 11.09 20.72 2.04
CA ARG A 39 9.83 20.92 1.29
C ARG A 39 8.57 20.81 2.13
N ILE A 40 8.59 20.04 3.21
CA ILE A 40 7.41 19.68 4.01
C ILE A 40 6.88 20.86 4.82
N HIS A 41 7.74 21.83 5.18
CA HIS A 41 7.40 22.91 6.12
C HIS A 41 6.60 24.07 5.52
N ARG A 42 6.36 24.09 4.22
CA ARG A 42 5.85 25.32 3.59
C ARG A 42 4.35 25.38 3.40
N ASP A 43 3.67 24.28 3.17
CA ASP A 43 2.20 24.21 3.05
C ASP A 43 1.78 22.75 2.78
N ALA A 44 1.35 22.05 3.81
CA ALA A 44 0.91 20.66 3.65
C ALA A 44 -0.32 20.56 2.75
N ALA A 45 -1.21 21.54 2.74
CA ALA A 45 -2.38 21.55 1.87
C ALA A 45 -1.99 21.70 0.40
N ALA A 46 -1.07 22.63 0.08
CA ALA A 46 -0.55 22.77 -1.28
C ALA A 46 0.20 21.52 -1.75
N ARG A 47 0.96 20.86 -0.86
CA ARG A 47 1.65 19.61 -1.18
C ARG A 47 0.68 18.45 -1.42
N ARG A 48 -0.42 18.35 -0.65
CA ARG A 48 -1.50 17.37 -0.93
C ARG A 48 -2.16 17.63 -2.28
N ALA A 49 -2.44 18.89 -2.59
CA ALA A 49 -3.00 19.26 -3.89
C ALA A 49 -2.05 18.90 -5.06
N GLU A 50 -0.74 19.14 -4.90
CA GLU A 50 0.28 18.74 -5.87
C GLU A 50 0.34 17.22 -6.03
N LEU A 51 0.36 16.47 -4.93
CA LEU A 51 0.33 14.99 -4.97
C LEU A 51 -0.93 14.47 -5.65
N TYR A 52 -2.10 15.05 -5.32
CA TYR A 52 -3.37 14.68 -5.92
C TYR A 52 -3.40 14.95 -7.44
N ALA A 53 -2.82 16.07 -7.88
CA ALA A 53 -2.74 16.43 -9.29
C ALA A 53 -1.88 15.45 -10.13
N LEU A 54 -0.93 14.73 -9.51
CA LEU A 54 -0.13 13.69 -10.19
C LEU A 54 -0.92 12.40 -10.47
N LEU A 55 -2.11 12.24 -9.87
CA LEU A 55 -2.92 11.04 -10.01
C LEU A 55 -3.67 10.94 -11.35
N GLY A 56 -3.46 11.91 -12.27
CA GLY A 56 -4.09 11.96 -13.59
C GLY A 56 -5.53 12.49 -13.56
N ASP A 57 -6.25 12.30 -14.65
CA ASP A 57 -7.64 12.75 -14.78
C ASP A 57 -8.56 11.87 -13.95
N LEU A 58 -8.98 12.40 -12.80
CA LEU A 58 -9.88 11.73 -11.86
C LEU A 58 -11.34 12.17 -12.09
N PRO A 59 -12.32 11.33 -11.72
CA PRO A 59 -13.73 11.74 -11.72
C PRO A 59 -14.00 12.90 -10.75
N ASP A 60 -15.14 13.58 -10.97
CA ASP A 60 -15.59 14.66 -10.09
C ASP A 60 -15.72 14.18 -8.63
N ARG A 61 -15.05 14.87 -7.72
CA ARG A 61 -15.04 14.57 -6.30
C ARG A 61 -16.41 14.78 -5.63
N GLU A 62 -17.21 15.70 -6.13
CA GLU A 62 -18.54 16.03 -5.61
C GLU A 62 -19.64 15.10 -6.14
N ARG A 63 -19.30 14.15 -7.00
CA ARG A 63 -20.26 13.18 -7.52
C ARG A 63 -20.97 12.43 -6.38
N PRO A 64 -22.32 12.33 -6.37
CA PRO A 64 -23.06 11.57 -5.36
C PRO A 64 -22.67 10.08 -5.39
N ILE A 65 -22.45 9.51 -4.21
CA ILE A 65 -22.20 8.06 -4.06
C ILE A 65 -23.54 7.35 -3.99
N LYS A 66 -23.76 6.42 -4.92
CA LYS A 66 -24.88 5.47 -4.82
C LYS A 66 -24.36 4.17 -4.22
N ALA A 67 -25.12 3.60 -3.29
CA ALA A 67 -24.75 2.38 -2.60
C ALA A 67 -25.94 1.42 -2.56
N GLU A 68 -25.72 0.17 -2.93
CA GLU A 68 -26.72 -0.88 -2.91
C GLU A 68 -26.24 -2.02 -2.01
N LYS A 69 -27.01 -2.31 -0.94
CA LYS A 69 -26.76 -3.49 -0.11
C LYS A 69 -27.24 -4.72 -0.86
N ARG A 70 -26.36 -5.69 -1.05
CA ARG A 70 -26.67 -6.96 -1.73
C ARG A 70 -27.05 -8.07 -0.75
N ASP A 71 -26.38 -8.10 0.39
CA ASP A 71 -26.54 -9.14 1.39
C ASP A 71 -26.15 -8.65 2.78
N GLU A 72 -26.74 -9.26 3.81
CA GLU A 72 -26.31 -9.13 5.20
C GLU A 72 -26.45 -10.49 5.87
N ARG A 73 -25.38 -10.94 6.51
CA ARG A 73 -25.38 -12.23 7.21
C ARG A 73 -24.59 -12.18 8.50
N GLU A 74 -24.91 -13.04 9.42
CA GLU A 74 -24.06 -13.32 10.56
C GLU A 74 -22.85 -14.15 10.13
N ALA A 75 -21.70 -13.75 10.63
CA ALA A 75 -20.44 -14.48 10.53
C ALA A 75 -19.93 -14.83 11.92
N ASP A 76 -18.75 -15.46 12.01
CA ASP A 76 -18.14 -15.87 13.27
C ASP A 76 -17.75 -14.65 14.16
N GLY A 77 -18.70 -14.23 14.98
CA GLY A 77 -18.52 -13.12 15.95
C GLY A 77 -18.91 -11.74 15.43
N TYR A 78 -19.27 -11.56 14.16
CA TYR A 78 -19.62 -10.27 13.56
C TYR A 78 -20.76 -10.37 12.54
N VAL A 79 -21.28 -9.24 12.08
CA VAL A 79 -22.21 -9.13 10.95
C VAL A 79 -21.41 -8.70 9.73
N LEU A 80 -21.58 -9.39 8.62
CA LEU A 80 -20.98 -9.09 7.33
C LEU A 80 -22.05 -8.59 6.37
N GLU A 81 -21.84 -7.40 5.81
CA GLU A 81 -22.65 -6.80 4.76
C GLU A 81 -21.89 -6.84 3.43
N SER A 82 -22.59 -7.18 2.35
CA SER A 82 -22.07 -7.05 0.98
C SER A 82 -22.74 -5.87 0.29
N TRP A 83 -21.93 -5.03 -0.34
CA TRP A 83 -22.38 -3.79 -0.99
C TRP A 83 -21.81 -3.68 -2.41
N VAL A 84 -22.50 -2.90 -3.24
CA VAL A 84 -21.99 -2.36 -4.49
C VAL A 84 -22.09 -0.84 -4.43
N LEU A 85 -20.95 -0.17 -4.61
CA LEU A 85 -20.83 1.27 -4.51
C LEU A 85 -20.55 1.87 -5.90
N ASP A 86 -21.24 2.94 -6.28
CA ASP A 86 -20.88 3.79 -7.42
C ASP A 86 -19.99 4.93 -6.93
N LEU A 87 -18.68 4.68 -6.85
CA LEU A 87 -17.69 5.64 -6.34
C LEU A 87 -17.19 6.59 -7.43
N ASN A 88 -17.02 6.08 -8.66
CA ASN A 88 -16.29 6.75 -9.73
C ASN A 88 -17.12 7.01 -11.01
N GLY A 89 -18.32 6.43 -11.13
CA GLY A 89 -19.18 6.57 -12.31
C GLY A 89 -18.71 5.81 -13.55
N LEU A 90 -17.66 5.01 -13.44
CA LEU A 90 -17.09 4.25 -14.54
C LEU A 90 -17.40 2.77 -14.42
N GLU A 91 -17.25 2.22 -13.22
CA GLU A 91 -17.63 0.84 -12.93
C GLU A 91 -18.06 0.66 -11.47
N PRO A 92 -18.93 -0.35 -11.20
CA PRO A 92 -19.33 -0.69 -9.84
C PRO A 92 -18.13 -1.12 -9.00
N VAL A 93 -18.12 -0.71 -7.73
CA VAL A 93 -17.10 -1.08 -6.75
C VAL A 93 -17.72 -2.01 -5.70
N PRO A 94 -17.48 -3.32 -5.77
CA PRO A 94 -17.91 -4.27 -4.76
C PRO A 94 -17.19 -4.04 -3.43
N ALA A 95 -17.92 -4.13 -2.33
CA ALA A 95 -17.42 -3.84 -0.99
C ALA A 95 -17.97 -4.82 0.05
N LEU A 96 -17.21 -5.02 1.12
CA LEU A 96 -17.62 -5.75 2.33
C LEU A 96 -17.51 -4.83 3.53
N VAL A 97 -18.55 -4.81 4.36
CA VAL A 97 -18.52 -4.16 5.67
C VAL A 97 -18.69 -5.21 6.75
N ALA A 98 -17.75 -5.26 7.69
CA ALA A 98 -17.85 -6.07 8.89
C ALA A 98 -18.13 -5.15 10.09
N LYS A 99 -19.07 -5.54 10.95
CA LYS A 99 -19.43 -4.78 12.16
C LYS A 99 -19.68 -5.69 13.36
N PRO A 100 -19.42 -5.25 14.60
CA PRO A 100 -19.72 -6.03 15.79
C PRO A 100 -21.20 -6.40 15.85
N LYS A 101 -21.55 -7.64 16.25
CA LYS A 101 -22.96 -8.08 16.39
C LYS A 101 -23.75 -7.23 17.39
N ALA A 102 -23.14 -6.82 18.48
CA ALA A 102 -23.76 -6.08 19.56
C ALA A 102 -23.43 -4.57 19.50
N LEU A 103 -23.20 -4.03 18.29
CA LEU A 103 -22.88 -2.62 18.12
C LEU A 103 -24.01 -1.74 18.69
N ARG A 104 -23.67 -0.84 19.62
CA ARG A 104 -24.57 0.16 20.17
C ARG A 104 -24.06 1.56 19.85
N GLY A 105 -24.84 2.35 19.12
CA GLY A 105 -24.43 3.68 18.72
C GLY A 105 -23.40 3.68 17.59
N ARG A 106 -22.48 4.65 17.62
CA ARG A 106 -21.43 4.82 16.61
C ARG A 106 -20.11 4.23 17.09
N ALA A 107 -19.44 3.49 16.23
CA ALA A 107 -18.12 2.92 16.48
C ALA A 107 -17.03 3.61 15.66
N PRO A 108 -15.77 3.57 16.11
CA PRO A 108 -14.65 3.92 15.25
C PRO A 108 -14.60 2.98 14.05
N ALA A 109 -14.00 3.42 12.96
CA ALA A 109 -13.99 2.64 11.72
C ALA A 109 -12.59 2.49 11.13
N VAL A 110 -12.38 1.41 10.38
CA VAL A 110 -11.13 1.13 9.67
C VAL A 110 -11.43 0.79 8.22
N LEU A 111 -10.81 1.51 7.28
CA LEU A 111 -10.72 1.07 5.89
C LEU A 111 -9.55 0.09 5.79
N PHE A 112 -9.86 -1.18 5.50
CA PHE A 112 -8.88 -2.22 5.25
C PHE A 112 -8.60 -2.30 3.76
N ASP A 113 -7.35 -2.09 3.38
CA ASP A 113 -6.90 -2.17 2.00
C ASP A 113 -6.24 -3.53 1.74
N HIS A 114 -6.83 -4.32 0.82
CA HIS A 114 -6.32 -5.65 0.49
C HIS A 114 -5.00 -5.62 -0.25
N SER A 115 -4.24 -6.72 -0.15
CA SER A 115 -2.97 -6.88 -0.84
C SER A 115 -3.12 -7.29 -2.30
N HIS A 116 -2.04 -7.14 -3.08
CA HIS A 116 -1.93 -7.69 -4.44
C HIS A 116 -1.65 -9.21 -4.39
N GLY A 117 -0.51 -9.60 -3.84
CA GLY A 117 -0.07 -10.98 -3.61
C GLY A 117 -0.19 -11.92 -4.81
N GLY A 118 -0.22 -11.41 -6.05
CA GLY A 118 -0.43 -12.19 -7.28
C GLY A 118 -1.83 -12.78 -7.43
N GLY A 119 -2.75 -12.47 -6.52
CA GLY A 119 -4.09 -13.07 -6.47
C GLY A 119 -5.19 -12.13 -6.97
N TYR A 120 -5.23 -11.85 -8.27
CA TYR A 120 -6.17 -10.91 -8.86
C TYR A 120 -7.66 -11.21 -8.58
N THR A 121 -8.04 -12.48 -8.42
CA THR A 121 -9.43 -12.88 -8.16
C THR A 121 -9.83 -12.82 -6.68
N ILE A 122 -8.91 -12.47 -5.78
CA ILE A 122 -9.17 -12.47 -4.33
C ILE A 122 -9.77 -11.13 -3.89
N GLY A 123 -9.06 -10.00 -4.13
CA GLY A 123 -9.55 -8.68 -3.77
C GLY A 123 -10.02 -8.59 -2.32
N LYS A 124 -11.20 -8.03 -2.10
CA LYS A 124 -11.84 -7.87 -0.78
C LYS A 124 -12.09 -9.16 -0.02
N LYS A 125 -12.03 -10.34 -0.68
CA LYS A 125 -12.15 -11.62 0.03
C LYS A 125 -11.02 -11.84 1.03
N GLU A 126 -9.83 -11.26 0.79
CA GLU A 126 -8.73 -11.28 1.75
C GLU A 126 -9.18 -10.80 3.14
N PHE A 127 -10.06 -9.82 3.20
CA PHE A 127 -10.58 -9.25 4.45
C PHE A 127 -11.29 -10.29 5.33
N VAL A 128 -12.00 -11.25 4.73
CA VAL A 128 -12.81 -12.26 5.43
C VAL A 128 -12.21 -13.67 5.39
N GLU A 129 -11.32 -13.96 4.43
CA GLU A 129 -10.70 -15.28 4.27
C GLU A 129 -9.24 -15.30 4.71
N GLY A 130 -8.59 -14.12 4.79
CA GLY A 130 -7.17 -13.98 5.06
C GLY A 130 -6.28 -14.39 3.88
N ARG A 131 -4.98 -14.48 4.12
CA ARG A 131 -3.94 -14.93 3.19
C ARG A 131 -2.86 -15.69 3.94
N SER A 132 -2.09 -16.52 3.26
CA SER A 132 -1.02 -17.33 3.86
C SER A 132 0.10 -16.52 4.49
N TYR A 133 0.28 -15.27 4.10
CA TYR A 133 1.25 -14.33 4.65
C TYR A 133 0.66 -13.37 5.69
N LEU A 134 -0.64 -13.46 6.00
CA LEU A 134 -1.31 -12.81 7.12
C LEU A 134 -1.50 -13.77 8.29
N GLN A 135 -1.73 -13.25 9.49
CA GLN A 135 -2.08 -14.08 10.63
C GLN A 135 -3.42 -14.81 10.41
N PRO A 136 -3.61 -16.01 10.98
CA PRO A 136 -4.76 -16.88 10.70
C PRO A 136 -6.13 -16.26 10.93
N THR A 137 -6.27 -15.33 11.89
CA THR A 137 -7.54 -14.60 12.09
C THR A 137 -7.68 -13.50 11.04
N PRO A 138 -8.66 -13.59 10.11
CA PRO A 138 -8.89 -12.55 9.13
C PRO A 138 -9.18 -11.19 9.77
N TYR A 139 -8.84 -10.10 9.07
CA TYR A 139 -8.99 -8.75 9.61
C TYR A 139 -10.44 -8.34 9.85
N ALA A 140 -11.41 -8.86 9.12
CA ALA A 140 -12.83 -8.65 9.41
C ALA A 140 -13.19 -9.08 10.85
N LYS A 141 -12.74 -10.27 11.26
CA LYS A 141 -12.95 -10.78 12.61
C LYS A 141 -12.10 -10.06 13.64
N ALA A 142 -10.83 -9.79 13.33
CA ALA A 142 -9.91 -9.15 14.27
C ALA A 142 -10.36 -7.71 14.59
N LEU A 143 -10.71 -6.91 13.58
CA LEU A 143 -11.14 -5.52 13.76
C LEU A 143 -12.50 -5.41 14.46
N THR A 144 -13.45 -6.27 14.10
CA THR A 144 -14.77 -6.27 14.76
C THR A 144 -14.72 -6.74 16.20
N ALA A 145 -13.80 -7.63 16.56
CA ALA A 145 -13.53 -8.03 17.95
C ALA A 145 -12.99 -6.87 18.80
N GLU A 146 -12.27 -5.93 18.19
CA GLU A 146 -11.81 -4.68 18.80
C GLU A 146 -12.89 -3.57 18.81
N GLY A 147 -14.09 -3.85 18.27
CA GLY A 147 -15.22 -2.91 18.27
C GLY A 147 -15.30 -2.00 17.06
N TYR A 148 -14.48 -2.19 16.03
CA TYR A 148 -14.51 -1.36 14.82
C TYR A 148 -15.60 -1.78 13.83
N VAL A 149 -16.15 -0.81 13.12
CA VAL A 149 -16.77 -1.03 11.82
C VAL A 149 -15.65 -1.01 10.77
N ALA A 150 -15.53 -2.06 9.97
CA ALA A 150 -14.44 -2.15 9.00
C ALA A 150 -14.98 -2.35 7.58
N LEU A 151 -14.41 -1.62 6.62
CA LEU A 151 -14.76 -1.64 5.19
C LEU A 151 -13.56 -2.17 4.39
N CYS A 152 -13.83 -3.02 3.39
CA CYS A 152 -12.88 -3.38 2.35
C CYS A 152 -13.57 -3.32 0.99
N ILE A 153 -12.94 -2.69 0.00
CA ILE A 153 -13.42 -2.63 -1.39
C ILE A 153 -12.57 -3.51 -2.30
N ASP A 154 -13.10 -3.94 -3.44
CA ASP A 154 -12.26 -4.45 -4.53
C ASP A 154 -11.59 -3.25 -5.23
N HIS A 155 -10.27 -3.21 -5.26
CA HIS A 155 -9.53 -2.25 -6.08
C HIS A 155 -9.64 -2.62 -7.57
N TRP A 156 -9.32 -1.66 -8.45
CA TRP A 156 -9.24 -1.89 -9.89
C TRP A 156 -8.38 -3.11 -10.20
N CYS A 157 -8.83 -3.94 -11.14
CA CYS A 157 -8.21 -5.19 -11.57
C CYS A 157 -8.23 -6.33 -10.53
N PHE A 158 -8.92 -6.18 -9.38
CA PHE A 158 -8.99 -7.21 -8.34
C PHE A 158 -10.43 -7.66 -8.01
N GLY A 159 -10.54 -8.87 -7.44
CA GLY A 159 -11.80 -9.43 -7.01
C GLY A 159 -12.82 -9.52 -8.15
N GLU A 160 -14.01 -8.96 -7.94
CA GLU A 160 -15.06 -8.90 -8.96
C GLU A 160 -14.78 -7.86 -10.07
N ARG A 161 -13.73 -7.05 -9.92
CA ARG A 161 -13.24 -6.09 -10.91
C ARG A 161 -12.06 -6.62 -11.74
N ALA A 162 -11.65 -7.86 -11.55
CA ALA A 162 -10.59 -8.54 -12.31
C ALA A 162 -11.09 -8.97 -13.71
N LYS A 163 -11.61 -8.05 -14.51
CA LYS A 163 -12.13 -8.28 -15.86
C LYS A 163 -11.03 -8.23 -16.91
N GLU A 164 -10.14 -7.25 -16.75
CA GLU A 164 -8.99 -7.02 -17.60
C GLU A 164 -7.69 -7.14 -16.79
N THR A 165 -6.57 -7.39 -17.47
CA THR A 165 -5.27 -7.41 -16.80
C THR A 165 -4.86 -6.00 -16.36
N GLU A 166 -4.04 -5.91 -15.31
CA GLU A 166 -3.44 -4.64 -14.90
C GLU A 166 -2.76 -3.92 -16.08
N LEU A 167 -1.98 -4.67 -16.87
CA LEU A 167 -1.20 -4.09 -17.97
C LEU A 167 -2.09 -3.47 -19.04
N GLU A 168 -3.18 -4.15 -19.44
CA GLU A 168 -4.12 -3.60 -20.43
C GLU A 168 -4.86 -2.40 -19.85
N THR A 169 -5.26 -2.47 -18.57
CA THR A 169 -5.93 -1.35 -17.89
C THR A 169 -5.01 -0.13 -17.80
N VAL A 170 -3.74 -0.30 -17.41
CA VAL A 170 -2.75 0.80 -17.35
C VAL A 170 -2.57 1.44 -18.72
N LYS A 171 -2.37 0.64 -19.79
CA LYS A 171 -2.20 1.16 -21.15
C LYS A 171 -3.41 1.98 -21.62
N ALA A 172 -4.61 1.44 -21.38
CA ALA A 172 -5.84 2.12 -21.76
C ALA A 172 -6.05 3.44 -20.99
N MET A 173 -5.75 3.42 -19.69
CA MET A 173 -5.85 4.61 -18.84
C MET A 173 -4.85 5.69 -19.21
N LEU A 174 -3.58 5.33 -19.46
CA LEU A 174 -2.54 6.29 -19.86
C LEU A 174 -2.92 7.05 -21.14
N TRP A 175 -3.53 6.41 -22.15
CA TRP A 175 -4.01 7.09 -23.34
C TRP A 175 -5.17 8.06 -23.07
N GLN A 176 -5.86 7.89 -21.94
CA GLN A 176 -6.97 8.74 -21.52
C GLN A 176 -6.56 9.80 -20.48
N GLY A 177 -5.26 9.98 -20.24
CA GLY A 177 -4.78 10.90 -19.21
C GLY A 177 -4.97 10.40 -17.77
N ARG A 178 -5.39 9.15 -17.57
CA ARG A 178 -5.63 8.55 -16.26
C ARG A 178 -4.44 7.74 -15.79
N VAL A 179 -4.32 7.61 -14.48
CA VAL A 179 -3.31 6.77 -13.81
C VAL A 179 -4.05 5.70 -13.02
N LEU A 180 -3.71 4.42 -13.21
CA LEU A 180 -4.42 3.33 -12.51
C LEU A 180 -4.33 3.50 -10.98
N TRP A 181 -3.14 3.82 -10.46
CA TRP A 181 -2.97 4.13 -9.04
C TRP A 181 -3.86 5.30 -8.58
N GLY A 182 -3.95 6.34 -9.41
CA GLY A 182 -4.84 7.47 -9.15
C GLY A 182 -6.30 7.07 -9.03
N MET A 183 -6.78 6.21 -9.92
CA MET A 183 -8.15 5.69 -9.85
C MET A 183 -8.38 4.81 -8.62
N MET A 184 -7.39 4.01 -8.19
CA MET A 184 -7.47 3.20 -6.98
C MET A 184 -7.50 4.08 -5.72
N VAL A 185 -6.64 5.09 -5.65
CA VAL A 185 -6.61 6.07 -4.55
C VAL A 185 -7.92 6.86 -4.50
N TYR A 186 -8.43 7.30 -5.66
CA TYR A 186 -9.71 7.99 -5.75
C TYR A 186 -10.84 7.11 -5.18
N ASP A 187 -10.92 5.84 -5.56
CA ASP A 187 -11.95 4.93 -5.04
C ASP A 187 -11.82 4.75 -3.52
N SER A 188 -10.59 4.64 -2.97
CA SER A 188 -10.38 4.56 -1.52
C SER A 188 -10.82 5.83 -0.78
N ILE A 189 -10.54 7.01 -1.35
CA ILE A 189 -11.01 8.29 -0.81
C ILE A 189 -12.55 8.34 -0.80
N ARG A 190 -13.19 7.93 -1.89
CA ARG A 190 -14.66 7.90 -1.98
C ARG A 190 -15.29 6.82 -1.09
N ALA A 191 -14.62 5.68 -0.93
CA ALA A 191 -15.03 4.64 0.02
C ALA A 191 -14.97 5.17 1.47
N LEU A 192 -13.96 5.97 1.79
CA LEU A 192 -13.85 6.67 3.08
C LEU A 192 -15.01 7.69 3.26
N ASP A 193 -15.39 8.44 2.22
CA ASP A 193 -16.55 9.34 2.25
C ASP A 193 -17.83 8.57 2.64
N TRP A 194 -18.06 7.45 1.97
CA TRP A 194 -19.22 6.62 2.21
C TRP A 194 -19.18 5.97 3.61
N LEU A 195 -18.02 5.46 4.04
CA LEU A 195 -17.83 4.86 5.35
C LEU A 195 -18.11 5.87 6.47
N ALA A 196 -17.55 7.07 6.36
CA ALA A 196 -17.73 8.15 7.35
C ALA A 196 -19.16 8.67 7.43
N ALA A 197 -19.94 8.56 6.34
CA ALA A 197 -21.34 8.96 6.29
C ALA A 197 -22.31 7.91 6.87
N ARG A 198 -21.84 6.71 7.20
CA ARG A 198 -22.68 5.65 7.76
C ARG A 198 -23.21 6.02 9.15
N PRO A 199 -24.48 5.68 9.48
CA PRO A 199 -25.08 6.02 10.77
C PRO A 199 -24.45 5.28 11.97
N ASP A 200 -23.79 4.14 11.70
CA ASP A 200 -23.12 3.29 12.69
C ASP A 200 -21.63 3.62 12.87
N VAL A 201 -21.10 4.65 12.18
CA VAL A 201 -19.70 5.05 12.23
C VAL A 201 -19.50 6.40 12.93
N ASP A 202 -18.49 6.49 13.77
CA ASP A 202 -17.96 7.76 14.30
C ASP A 202 -16.93 8.32 13.31
N ALA A 203 -17.34 9.28 12.50
CA ALA A 203 -16.50 9.89 11.47
C ALA A 203 -15.26 10.63 12.02
N ALA A 204 -15.22 10.94 13.32
CA ALA A 204 -14.05 11.54 13.95
C ALA A 204 -12.95 10.53 14.30
N ARG A 205 -13.27 9.22 14.28
CA ARG A 205 -12.38 8.12 14.66
C ARG A 205 -12.28 7.10 13.51
N VAL A 206 -11.61 7.49 12.43
CA VAL A 206 -11.42 6.65 11.24
C VAL A 206 -9.94 6.42 11.02
N GLY A 207 -9.56 5.16 10.81
CA GLY A 207 -8.21 4.74 10.46
C GLY A 207 -8.16 3.97 9.14
N THR A 208 -6.96 3.66 8.71
CA THR A 208 -6.70 2.77 7.58
C THR A 208 -5.62 1.76 7.93
N LEU A 209 -5.74 0.56 7.36
CA LEU A 209 -4.79 -0.53 7.55
C LEU A 209 -4.70 -1.37 6.28
N GLY A 210 -3.50 -1.77 5.89
CA GLY A 210 -3.33 -2.69 4.79
C GLY A 210 -1.97 -3.35 4.75
N MET A 211 -1.85 -4.41 3.97
CA MET A 211 -0.59 -5.12 3.72
C MET A 211 -0.19 -5.03 2.25
N SER A 212 1.11 -4.94 1.96
CA SER A 212 1.65 -4.96 0.61
C SER A 212 1.08 -3.81 -0.25
N MET A 213 0.37 -4.07 -1.33
CA MET A 213 -0.39 -3.05 -2.07
C MET A 213 -1.30 -2.26 -1.15
N GLY A 214 -1.98 -2.94 -0.22
CA GLY A 214 -2.83 -2.29 0.78
C GLY A 214 -2.06 -1.40 1.75
N SER A 215 -0.82 -1.74 2.10
CA SER A 215 0.09 -0.88 2.87
C SER A 215 0.36 0.43 2.13
N THR A 216 0.74 0.35 0.85
CA THR A 216 0.95 1.53 0.01
C THR A 216 -0.34 2.34 -0.12
N MET A 217 -1.51 1.69 -0.27
CA MET A 217 -2.79 2.37 -0.32
C MET A 217 -3.10 3.11 0.99
N ALA A 218 -2.89 2.46 2.15
CA ALA A 218 -3.08 3.09 3.45
C ALA A 218 -2.22 4.36 3.62
N GLN A 219 -0.96 4.32 3.18
CA GLN A 219 -0.06 5.48 3.17
C GLN A 219 -0.61 6.62 2.30
N TRP A 220 -0.97 6.33 1.04
CA TRP A 220 -1.47 7.33 0.10
C TRP A 220 -2.82 7.90 0.51
N LEU A 221 -3.74 7.05 0.99
CA LEU A 221 -5.02 7.49 1.51
C LEU A 221 -4.82 8.46 2.69
N ALA A 222 -3.99 8.09 3.66
CA ALA A 222 -3.73 8.94 4.81
C ALA A 222 -2.96 10.22 4.44
N ALA A 223 -2.06 10.18 3.46
CA ALA A 223 -1.35 11.36 2.96
C ALA A 223 -2.31 12.40 2.37
N LEU A 224 -3.35 11.94 1.66
CA LEU A 224 -4.31 12.80 0.96
C LEU A 224 -5.56 13.15 1.77
N GLU A 225 -5.92 12.32 2.78
CA GLU A 225 -7.15 12.47 3.58
C GLU A 225 -6.87 12.71 5.06
N GLU A 226 -7.04 13.94 5.51
CA GLU A 226 -6.78 14.35 6.89
C GLU A 226 -7.76 13.77 7.92
N ARG A 227 -8.87 13.21 7.45
CA ARG A 227 -9.85 12.50 8.27
C ARG A 227 -9.31 11.17 8.82
N VAL A 228 -8.35 10.56 8.16
CA VAL A 228 -7.66 9.35 8.66
C VAL A 228 -6.81 9.75 9.87
N LYS A 229 -7.14 9.22 11.06
CA LYS A 229 -6.47 9.55 12.33
C LYS A 229 -5.34 8.60 12.68
N ALA A 230 -5.45 7.33 12.27
CA ALA A 230 -4.43 6.31 12.48
C ALA A 230 -4.18 5.54 11.18
N THR A 231 -2.91 5.35 10.84
CA THR A 231 -2.46 4.62 9.66
C THR A 231 -1.60 3.46 10.10
N VAL A 232 -1.92 2.25 9.65
CA VAL A 232 -1.08 1.07 9.84
C VAL A 232 -0.73 0.52 8.47
N ASP A 233 0.55 0.49 8.16
CA ASP A 233 1.05 -0.13 6.93
C ASP A 233 1.95 -1.33 7.24
N ILE A 234 1.72 -2.44 6.52
CA ILE A 234 2.38 -3.72 6.76
C ILE A 234 3.12 -4.14 5.48
N ASN A 235 4.45 -4.19 5.55
CA ASN A 235 5.31 -4.69 4.48
C ASN A 235 5.02 -4.06 3.11
N CYS A 236 5.27 -2.78 2.95
CA CYS A 236 5.54 -2.08 1.67
C CYS A 236 5.88 -0.59 1.85
N LEU A 237 6.47 -0.23 2.99
CA LEU A 237 7.10 1.08 3.11
C LEU A 237 8.41 1.06 2.30
N THR A 238 8.39 1.59 1.08
CA THR A 238 9.47 1.42 0.12
C THR A 238 10.01 2.77 -0.35
N GLU A 239 11.32 2.98 -0.23
CA GLU A 239 11.99 4.15 -0.80
C GLU A 239 12.25 3.91 -2.30
N TYR A 240 11.65 4.75 -3.14
CA TYR A 240 11.57 4.52 -4.59
C TYR A 240 12.91 4.66 -5.31
N HIS A 241 13.80 5.59 -4.92
CA HIS A 241 15.10 5.74 -5.55
C HIS A 241 16.02 4.55 -5.23
N THR A 242 15.95 4.05 -4.00
CA THR A 242 16.66 2.82 -3.59
C THR A 242 16.17 1.62 -4.39
N LEU A 243 14.83 1.50 -4.54
CA LEU A 243 14.22 0.44 -5.33
C LEU A 243 14.69 0.47 -6.79
N VAL A 244 14.78 1.66 -7.40
CA VAL A 244 15.31 1.84 -8.77
C VAL A 244 16.80 1.46 -8.82
N ALA A 245 17.61 1.97 -7.88
CA ALA A 245 19.06 1.74 -7.82
C ALA A 245 19.41 0.26 -7.63
N GLU A 246 18.64 -0.45 -6.81
CA GLU A 246 18.82 -1.88 -6.53
C GLU A 246 18.12 -2.80 -7.53
N LYS A 247 17.51 -2.23 -8.60
CA LYS A 247 16.80 -2.97 -9.66
C LYS A 247 15.61 -3.79 -9.13
N GLY A 248 14.97 -3.34 -8.04
CA GLY A 248 13.85 -4.00 -7.37
C GLY A 248 12.50 -3.82 -8.05
N LEU A 249 12.38 -2.94 -9.06
CA LEU A 249 11.11 -2.59 -9.71
C LEU A 249 10.32 -3.81 -10.22
N LYS A 250 11.02 -4.86 -10.67
CA LYS A 250 10.38 -6.08 -11.20
C LYS A 250 9.50 -6.80 -10.17
N GLY A 251 9.75 -6.60 -8.88
CA GLY A 251 8.97 -7.20 -7.79
C GLY A 251 7.62 -6.54 -7.56
N HIS A 252 7.43 -5.33 -8.09
CA HIS A 252 6.21 -4.54 -7.91
C HIS A 252 5.30 -4.59 -9.13
N GLY A 253 3.98 -4.59 -8.91
CA GLY A 253 2.97 -4.54 -9.98
C GLY A 253 2.99 -3.19 -10.71
N ILE A 254 2.54 -3.19 -11.97
CA ILE A 254 2.50 -1.97 -12.78
C ILE A 254 1.48 -0.94 -12.25
N TYR A 255 0.54 -1.37 -11.44
CA TYR A 255 -0.56 -0.54 -10.94
C TYR A 255 -0.12 0.73 -10.21
N TYR A 256 0.99 0.69 -9.47
CA TYR A 256 1.32 1.74 -8.51
C TYR A 256 2.30 2.80 -9.04
N TYR A 257 2.64 2.74 -10.32
CA TYR A 257 3.53 3.71 -10.93
C TYR A 257 2.77 4.97 -11.34
N VAL A 258 3.13 6.10 -10.70
CA VAL A 258 2.60 7.42 -11.00
C VAL A 258 3.59 8.18 -11.87
N PRO A 259 3.22 8.57 -13.11
CA PRO A 259 4.12 9.27 -14.03
C PRO A 259 4.66 10.56 -13.42
N GLY A 260 6.00 10.70 -13.43
CA GLY A 260 6.66 11.91 -12.94
C GLY A 260 6.73 12.05 -11.43
N LEU A 261 6.22 11.11 -10.62
CA LEU A 261 6.21 11.20 -9.15
C LEU A 261 7.56 11.63 -8.57
N LEU A 262 8.64 10.99 -8.98
CA LEU A 262 10.00 11.26 -8.43
C LEU A 262 10.61 12.61 -8.82
N LYS A 263 9.93 13.39 -9.68
CA LYS A 263 10.30 14.81 -9.92
C LYS A 263 9.82 15.71 -8.80
N HIS A 264 8.83 15.29 -8.02
CA HIS A 264 8.09 16.09 -7.06
C HIS A 264 8.13 15.51 -5.64
N PHE A 265 8.10 14.19 -5.49
CA PHE A 265 7.97 13.49 -4.22
C PHE A 265 8.92 12.29 -4.13
N THR A 266 9.56 12.13 -2.97
CA THR A 266 10.11 10.86 -2.51
C THR A 266 9.02 10.06 -1.78
N ALA A 267 9.31 8.81 -1.41
CA ALA A 267 8.41 8.04 -0.54
C ALA A 267 8.24 8.71 0.83
N ALA A 268 9.31 9.27 1.38
CA ALA A 268 9.26 10.02 2.64
C ALA A 268 8.41 11.29 2.52
N ASP A 269 8.48 12.03 1.40
CA ASP A 269 7.64 13.22 1.16
C ASP A 269 6.15 12.86 1.17
N VAL A 270 5.75 11.73 0.56
CA VAL A 270 4.35 11.26 0.58
C VAL A 270 3.93 10.94 2.02
N ASN A 271 4.72 10.15 2.74
CA ASN A 271 4.41 9.73 4.10
C ASN A 271 4.47 10.87 5.12
N ALA A 272 5.28 11.89 4.87
CA ALA A 272 5.35 13.10 5.69
C ALA A 272 4.03 13.90 5.72
N LEU A 273 3.19 13.78 4.68
CA LEU A 273 1.85 14.38 4.67
C LEU A 273 0.89 13.75 5.68
N ILE A 274 1.24 12.60 6.26
CA ILE A 274 0.47 11.97 7.35
C ILE A 274 0.69 12.73 8.66
N ALA A 275 1.89 13.24 8.90
CA ALA A 275 2.21 13.97 10.13
C ALA A 275 1.29 15.18 10.36
N PRO A 276 0.91 15.49 11.62
CA PRO A 276 1.29 14.83 12.88
C PRO A 276 0.36 13.69 13.32
N ARG A 277 -0.44 13.12 12.42
CA ARG A 277 -1.36 12.01 12.72
C ARG A 277 -0.59 10.71 12.95
N ALA A 278 -1.20 9.78 13.68
CA ALA A 278 -0.53 8.54 14.09
C ALA A 278 -0.24 7.62 12.89
N HIS A 279 1.02 7.16 12.77
CA HIS A 279 1.47 6.29 11.68
C HIS A 279 2.39 5.18 12.22
N LEU A 280 1.99 3.93 12.05
CA LEU A 280 2.77 2.73 12.37
C LEU A 280 3.08 1.99 11.07
N ALA A 281 4.36 1.77 10.83
CA ALA A 281 4.85 0.90 9.77
C ALA A 281 5.45 -0.39 10.36
N LEU A 282 5.14 -1.53 9.75
CA LEU A 282 5.68 -2.84 10.08
C LEU A 282 6.46 -3.37 8.87
N ALA A 283 7.73 -3.71 9.03
CA ALA A 283 8.58 -4.10 7.92
C ALA A 283 9.33 -5.41 8.17
N GLY A 284 9.46 -6.24 7.13
CA GLY A 284 10.28 -7.44 7.13
C GLY A 284 11.70 -7.13 6.68
N LEU A 285 12.72 -7.46 7.49
CA LEU A 285 14.14 -7.23 7.16
C LEU A 285 14.63 -8.10 6.00
N ARG A 286 13.91 -9.19 5.68
CA ARG A 286 14.21 -10.10 4.56
C ARG A 286 13.20 -9.94 3.41
N ASP A 287 12.42 -8.86 3.41
CA ASP A 287 11.46 -8.58 2.35
C ASP A 287 12.17 -8.03 1.10
N PRO A 288 12.17 -8.75 -0.04
CA PRO A 288 12.83 -8.28 -1.26
C PRO A 288 12.13 -7.09 -1.91
N LEU A 289 10.90 -6.76 -1.49
CA LEU A 289 10.13 -5.63 -2.03
C LEU A 289 10.48 -4.30 -1.35
N THR A 290 11.10 -4.36 -0.16
CA THR A 290 11.42 -3.18 0.65
C THR A 290 12.89 -3.21 1.09
N PRO A 291 13.84 -2.77 0.24
CA PRO A 291 15.25 -2.76 0.60
C PRO A 291 15.52 -2.07 1.94
N VAL A 292 16.29 -2.74 2.83
CA VAL A 292 16.57 -2.24 4.20
C VAL A 292 17.16 -0.83 4.19
N ARG A 293 18.08 -0.55 3.24
CA ARG A 293 18.64 0.81 3.07
C ARG A 293 17.55 1.85 2.81
N GLY A 294 16.51 1.48 2.05
CA GLY A 294 15.37 2.37 1.79
C GLY A 294 14.55 2.63 3.06
N LEU A 295 14.35 1.59 3.89
CA LEU A 295 13.70 1.74 5.19
C LEU A 295 14.50 2.69 6.12
N ASP A 296 15.84 2.58 6.14
CA ASP A 296 16.69 3.46 6.96
C ASP A 296 16.54 4.93 6.55
N ILE A 297 16.46 5.20 5.25
CA ILE A 297 16.25 6.56 4.72
C ILE A 297 14.88 7.11 5.16
N ILE A 298 13.80 6.35 4.94
CA ILE A 298 12.44 6.81 5.27
C ILE A 298 12.30 7.00 6.78
N GLU A 299 12.80 6.06 7.60
CA GLU A 299 12.72 6.15 9.05
C GLU A 299 13.38 7.42 9.55
N HIS A 300 14.62 7.67 9.14
CA HIS A 300 15.35 8.88 9.53
C HIS A 300 14.61 10.17 9.13
N GLU A 301 14.09 10.23 7.90
CA GLU A 301 13.38 11.41 7.42
C GLU A 301 12.06 11.63 8.16
N LEU A 302 11.29 10.58 8.42
CA LEU A 302 10.02 10.71 9.15
C LEU A 302 10.22 10.99 10.65
N GLU A 303 11.28 10.47 11.28
CA GLU A 303 11.66 10.88 12.64
C GLU A 303 11.86 12.39 12.73
N LEU A 304 12.59 12.99 11.78
CA LEU A 304 12.79 14.45 11.72
C LEU A 304 11.46 15.20 11.50
N VAL A 305 10.62 14.72 10.61
CA VAL A 305 9.31 15.33 10.31
C VAL A 305 8.40 15.32 11.54
N TYR A 306 8.27 14.18 12.21
CA TYR A 306 7.40 14.07 13.39
C TYR A 306 7.97 14.80 14.60
N ALA A 307 9.30 14.82 14.77
CA ALA A 307 9.95 15.65 15.79
C ALA A 307 9.70 17.15 15.55
N TYR A 308 9.82 17.61 14.31
CA TYR A 308 9.52 19.01 13.95
C TYR A 308 8.04 19.35 14.15
N ALA A 309 7.13 18.42 13.85
CA ALA A 309 5.70 18.56 14.10
C ALA A 309 5.32 18.53 15.59
N GLY A 310 6.29 18.29 16.51
CA GLY A 310 6.09 18.23 17.95
C GLY A 310 5.46 16.93 18.46
N HIS A 311 5.41 15.88 17.64
CA HIS A 311 4.76 14.61 17.93
C HIS A 311 5.61 13.39 17.56
N PRO A 312 6.89 13.28 18.01
CA PRO A 312 7.76 12.18 17.62
C PRO A 312 7.20 10.81 18.00
N GLU A 313 6.38 10.71 19.03
CA GLU A 313 5.75 9.48 19.50
C GLU A 313 4.67 8.92 18.56
N ARG A 314 4.22 9.71 17.59
CA ARG A 314 3.16 9.31 16.64
C ARG A 314 3.68 8.61 15.38
N TRP A 315 4.99 8.60 15.17
CA TRP A 315 5.64 7.81 14.14
C TRP A 315 6.35 6.61 14.76
N LYS A 316 6.16 5.42 14.17
CA LYS A 316 6.83 4.21 14.61
C LYS A 316 7.07 3.27 13.44
N LEU A 317 8.32 2.84 13.24
CA LEU A 317 8.69 1.73 12.35
C LEU A 317 9.15 0.55 13.19
N LEU A 318 8.48 -0.59 13.06
CA LEU A 318 8.88 -1.85 13.67
C LEU A 318 9.40 -2.80 12.61
N ARG A 319 10.56 -3.40 12.87
CA ARG A 319 11.26 -4.27 11.93
C ARG A 319 11.36 -5.67 12.50
N TYR A 320 11.00 -6.67 11.69
CA TYR A 320 11.00 -8.08 12.05
C TYR A 320 11.93 -8.87 11.14
N ASP A 321 12.61 -9.91 11.67
CA ASP A 321 13.46 -10.79 10.85
C ASP A 321 12.62 -11.82 10.08
N VAL A 322 11.79 -11.32 9.17
CA VAL A 322 10.91 -12.10 8.29
C VAL A 322 10.97 -11.57 6.86
N ALA A 323 10.45 -12.35 5.92
CA ALA A 323 10.22 -11.93 4.55
C ALA A 323 8.92 -11.11 4.45
N HIS A 324 8.26 -11.13 3.28
CA HIS A 324 7.00 -10.40 3.00
C HIS A 324 5.80 -11.06 3.71
N GLN A 325 5.73 -10.94 5.01
CA GLN A 325 4.66 -11.55 5.83
C GLN A 325 4.44 -10.80 7.14
N GLU A 326 3.22 -10.86 7.64
CA GLU A 326 2.85 -10.36 8.95
C GLU A 326 3.32 -11.32 10.07
N THR A 327 3.80 -10.79 11.19
CA THR A 327 4.15 -11.59 12.37
C THR A 327 3.03 -11.54 13.42
N PRO A 328 2.96 -12.51 14.37
CA PRO A 328 2.02 -12.46 15.49
C PRO A 328 2.18 -11.19 16.32
N GLU A 329 3.43 -10.78 16.59
CA GLU A 329 3.76 -9.55 17.32
C GLU A 329 3.32 -8.31 16.53
N GLY A 330 3.57 -8.28 15.21
CA GLY A 330 3.14 -7.21 14.33
C GLY A 330 1.62 -7.04 14.31
N ARG A 331 0.86 -8.14 14.29
CA ARG A 331 -0.61 -8.12 14.41
C ARG A 331 -1.05 -7.48 15.74
N GLN A 332 -0.42 -7.86 16.85
CA GLN A 332 -0.74 -7.31 18.17
C GLN A 332 -0.43 -5.81 18.24
N GLU A 333 0.72 -5.38 17.72
CA GLU A 333 1.12 -3.98 17.64
C GLU A 333 0.14 -3.17 16.77
N ALA A 334 -0.26 -3.69 15.61
CA ALA A 334 -1.23 -3.04 14.72
C ALA A 334 -2.57 -2.78 15.43
N LEU A 335 -3.13 -3.79 16.09
CA LEU A 335 -4.40 -3.66 16.81
C LEU A 335 -4.26 -2.75 18.04
N ALA A 336 -3.16 -2.85 18.80
CA ALA A 336 -2.89 -1.97 19.93
C ALA A 336 -2.73 -0.51 19.50
N PHE A 337 -2.06 -0.27 18.37
CA PHE A 337 -1.88 1.07 17.82
C PHE A 337 -3.21 1.70 17.39
N LEU A 338 -4.07 0.95 16.71
CA LEU A 338 -5.42 1.41 16.36
C LEU A 338 -6.22 1.77 17.61
N ARG A 339 -6.22 0.91 18.66
CA ARG A 339 -6.92 1.19 19.93
C ARG A 339 -6.44 2.46 20.64
N ALA A 340 -5.16 2.76 20.53
CA ALA A 340 -4.57 3.93 21.18
C ALA A 340 -4.89 5.25 20.44
N ASN A 341 -5.26 5.17 19.15
CA ASN A 341 -5.37 6.36 18.28
C ASN A 341 -6.76 6.55 17.66
N LEU A 342 -7.69 5.61 17.84
CA LEU A 342 -9.10 5.66 17.42
C LEU A 342 -10.04 5.46 18.59
#